data_869764d370abf51d26ff87fa4489c387
#
_entry.id   869764d370abf51d26ff87fa4489c387
#
_cell.length_a   1.000
_cell.length_b   1.000
_cell.length_c   1.000
_cell.angle_alpha   90.00
_cell.angle_beta   90.00
_cell.angle_gamma   90.00
#
_symmetry.space_group_name_H-M   'P 1'
#
loop_
_entity.id
_entity.type
_entity.pdbx_description
1 polymer ?
#
loop_
_entity_poly.entity_id
_entity_poly.type
_entity_poly.pdbx_seq_one_letter_code
_entity_poly.pdbx_strand_id
1 'polypeptide(L)'
;MVRVVASSVRGPSHVRDGLPCQDAGLAVADSRASIAVVCDGLGSRPDSKAGSRAATLAARDAWRLWRRSPVGSGEDLIRLVEVAWRLRLQGTPPDAAATTCLIYAEDGHGRAVLAQLGDGLIARRGSDGSVAVHPARTDGFGLTHALGAPHTLADWSFALSAPLAPGDALVLATDGVSEDLEPGRLGDLACWIIDDLASRPGAGRQLAHELRNWPVPRHQDDKTLLVMWKPCNPSSK
;
A
#
# COMPACT_ATOMS: atom_id res chain seq x y z
N MET A 1 17.91 -2.74 9.45
CA MET A 1 17.24 -3.28 8.24
C MET A 1 15.75 -3.15 8.45
N VAL A 2 15.01 -2.73 7.44
CA VAL A 2 13.53 -2.64 7.46
C VAL A 2 12.92 -4.04 7.55
N ARG A 3 11.84 -4.19 8.30
CA ARG A 3 11.03 -5.41 8.39
C ARG A 3 9.63 -5.16 7.84
N VAL A 4 8.97 -6.23 7.40
CA VAL A 4 7.63 -6.16 6.78
C VAL A 4 6.80 -7.35 7.22
N VAL A 5 5.52 -7.09 7.50
CA VAL A 5 4.46 -8.11 7.55
C VAL A 5 3.35 -7.63 6.63
N ALA A 6 2.91 -8.48 5.72
CA ALA A 6 1.85 -8.16 4.77
C ALA A 6 1.00 -9.38 4.46
N SER A 7 -0.27 -9.13 4.16
CA SER A 7 -1.18 -10.15 3.64
C SER A 7 -2.29 -9.53 2.83
N SER A 8 -2.73 -10.28 1.79
CA SER A 8 -3.95 -10.00 1.02
C SER A 8 -4.85 -11.22 1.12
N VAL A 9 -6.13 -11.01 1.39
CA VAL A 9 -7.14 -12.07 1.48
C VAL A 9 -8.38 -11.70 0.70
N ARG A 10 -9.01 -12.74 0.15
CA ARG A 10 -10.26 -12.60 -0.59
C ARG A 10 -11.41 -12.32 0.35
N GLY A 11 -12.22 -11.34 0.02
CA GLY A 11 -13.40 -10.94 0.76
C GLY A 11 -14.56 -11.95 0.65
N PRO A 12 -15.49 -11.92 1.63
CA PRO A 12 -16.64 -12.81 1.63
C PRO A 12 -17.54 -12.68 0.38
N SER A 13 -17.73 -11.50 -0.17
CA SER A 13 -18.49 -11.29 -1.42
C SER A 13 -17.84 -12.01 -2.59
N HIS A 14 -16.52 -11.84 -2.77
CA HIS A 14 -15.78 -12.50 -3.84
C HIS A 14 -15.70 -14.02 -3.66
N VAL A 15 -15.69 -14.51 -2.39
CA VAL A 15 -15.80 -15.95 -2.13
C VAL A 15 -17.14 -16.48 -2.61
N ARG A 16 -18.25 -15.82 -2.24
CA ARG A 16 -19.62 -16.20 -2.61
C ARG A 16 -19.81 -16.19 -4.12
N ASP A 17 -19.29 -15.17 -4.78
CA ASP A 17 -19.51 -14.92 -6.21
C ASP A 17 -18.46 -15.62 -7.11
N GLY A 18 -17.56 -16.41 -6.50
CA GLY A 18 -16.52 -17.16 -7.23
C GLY A 18 -15.42 -16.28 -7.83
N LEU A 19 -15.37 -15.00 -7.46
CA LEU A 19 -14.38 -14.04 -7.95
C LEU A 19 -13.03 -14.22 -7.23
N PRO A 20 -11.91 -13.93 -7.86
CA PRO A 20 -10.61 -13.95 -7.19
C PRO A 20 -10.43 -12.72 -6.29
N CYS A 21 -9.45 -12.76 -5.39
CA CYS A 21 -8.97 -11.55 -4.72
C CYS A 21 -8.41 -10.58 -5.77
N GLN A 22 -8.91 -9.36 -5.78
CA GLN A 22 -8.55 -8.28 -6.71
C GLN A 22 -7.49 -7.34 -6.13
N ASP A 23 -7.24 -7.45 -4.83
CA ASP A 23 -6.18 -6.73 -4.14
C ASP A 23 -4.79 -7.30 -4.42
N ALA A 24 -3.79 -6.44 -4.31
CA ALA A 24 -2.37 -6.82 -4.31
C ALA A 24 -1.55 -5.95 -3.37
N GLY A 25 -0.57 -6.57 -2.70
CA GLY A 25 0.43 -5.88 -1.89
C GLY A 25 1.84 -6.34 -2.22
N LEU A 26 2.82 -5.44 -2.16
CA LEU A 26 4.22 -5.73 -2.39
C LEU A 26 5.09 -4.82 -1.52
N ALA A 27 6.14 -5.40 -0.92
CA ALA A 27 7.20 -4.61 -0.33
C ALA A 27 8.58 -5.17 -0.74
N VAL A 28 9.52 -4.26 -0.95
CA VAL A 28 10.94 -4.58 -1.18
C VAL A 28 11.79 -3.65 -0.33
N ALA A 29 12.77 -4.21 0.37
CA ALA A 29 13.73 -3.42 1.12
C ALA A 29 15.12 -4.00 0.94
N ASP A 30 16.10 -3.12 0.85
CA ASP A 30 17.52 -3.45 1.00
C ASP A 30 18.12 -2.70 2.20
N SER A 31 19.43 -2.64 2.31
CA SER A 31 20.11 -1.99 3.44
C SER A 31 19.94 -0.46 3.48
N ARG A 32 19.52 0.18 2.38
CA ARG A 32 19.49 1.63 2.24
C ARG A 32 18.13 2.20 1.86
N ALA A 33 17.33 1.42 1.12
CA ALA A 33 16.11 1.91 0.51
C ALA A 33 14.98 0.88 0.58
N SER A 34 13.74 1.34 0.55
CA SER A 34 12.56 0.47 0.57
C SER A 34 11.40 1.05 -0.22
N ILE A 35 10.50 0.17 -0.61
CA ILE A 35 9.21 0.49 -1.19
C ILE A 35 8.15 -0.42 -0.58
N ALA A 36 6.99 0.15 -0.30
CA ALA A 36 5.75 -0.56 0.01
C ALA A 36 4.65 -0.08 -0.94
N VAL A 37 3.87 -1.00 -1.46
CA VAL A 37 2.78 -0.73 -2.40
C VAL A 37 1.59 -1.59 -2.04
N VAL A 38 0.40 -0.98 -2.04
CA VAL A 38 -0.88 -1.65 -1.92
C VAL A 38 -1.80 -1.12 -3.02
N CYS A 39 -2.52 -2.03 -3.68
CA CYS A 39 -3.41 -1.72 -4.79
C CYS A 39 -4.69 -2.53 -4.63
N ASP A 40 -5.83 -1.88 -4.79
CA ASP A 40 -7.14 -2.48 -4.85
C ASP A 40 -7.67 -2.42 -6.28
N GLY A 41 -8.06 -3.56 -6.82
CA GLY A 41 -8.62 -3.66 -8.16
C GLY A 41 -10.10 -3.33 -8.17
N LEU A 42 -10.54 -2.33 -8.97
CA LEU A 42 -11.93 -1.92 -9.00
C LEU A 42 -12.88 -3.09 -9.33
N GLY A 43 -13.75 -3.45 -8.39
CA GLY A 43 -14.65 -4.61 -8.48
C GLY A 43 -15.57 -4.62 -9.70
N SER A 44 -15.83 -3.44 -10.28
CA SER A 44 -16.62 -3.30 -11.51
C SER A 44 -15.86 -3.64 -12.79
N ARG A 45 -14.57 -4.01 -12.71
CA ARG A 45 -13.70 -4.22 -13.87
C ARG A 45 -13.27 -5.68 -13.99
N PRO A 46 -13.37 -6.30 -15.18
CA PRO A 46 -13.16 -7.74 -15.35
C PRO A 46 -11.72 -8.19 -15.08
N ASP A 47 -10.73 -7.33 -15.36
CA ASP A 47 -9.30 -7.63 -15.26
C ASP A 47 -8.62 -6.91 -14.09
N SER A 48 -9.38 -6.38 -13.11
CA SER A 48 -8.88 -5.60 -11.97
C SER A 48 -7.81 -6.33 -11.16
N LYS A 49 -7.95 -7.65 -10.97
CA LYS A 49 -6.88 -8.48 -10.37
C LYS A 49 -5.57 -8.42 -11.14
N ALA A 50 -5.62 -8.44 -12.47
CA ALA A 50 -4.41 -8.31 -13.29
C ALA A 50 -3.84 -6.89 -13.16
N GLY A 51 -4.72 -5.90 -13.11
CA GLY A 51 -4.38 -4.49 -12.94
C GLY A 51 -3.67 -4.20 -11.63
N SER A 52 -4.21 -4.64 -10.49
CA SER A 52 -3.61 -4.44 -9.16
C SER A 52 -2.23 -5.12 -9.04
N ARG A 53 -2.11 -6.35 -9.54
CA ARG A 53 -0.81 -7.07 -9.59
C ARG A 53 0.19 -6.36 -10.50
N ALA A 54 -0.24 -5.90 -11.67
CA ALA A 54 0.60 -5.13 -12.58
C ALA A 54 1.08 -3.83 -11.93
N ALA A 55 0.21 -3.14 -11.16
CA ALA A 55 0.53 -1.89 -10.47
C ALA A 55 1.60 -2.07 -9.39
N THR A 56 1.49 -3.11 -8.55
CA THR A 56 2.52 -3.39 -7.53
C THR A 56 3.88 -3.66 -8.16
N LEU A 57 3.93 -4.41 -9.25
CA LEU A 57 5.17 -4.71 -9.97
C LEU A 57 5.71 -3.48 -10.71
N ALA A 58 4.83 -2.68 -11.30
CA ALA A 58 5.18 -1.43 -11.98
C ALA A 58 5.80 -0.43 -11.00
N ALA A 59 5.21 -0.26 -9.83
CA ALA A 59 5.73 0.61 -8.78
C ALA A 59 7.13 0.17 -8.31
N ARG A 60 7.36 -1.15 -8.14
CA ARG A 60 8.68 -1.69 -7.82
C ARG A 60 9.71 -1.35 -8.90
N ASP A 61 9.37 -1.51 -10.17
CA ASP A 61 10.33 -1.28 -11.26
C ASP A 61 10.56 0.22 -11.46
N ALA A 62 9.53 1.04 -11.34
CA ALA A 62 9.62 2.50 -11.33
C ALA A 62 10.52 2.99 -10.19
N TRP A 63 10.34 2.47 -8.97
CA TRP A 63 11.19 2.77 -7.82
C TRP A 63 12.66 2.41 -8.07
N ARG A 64 12.95 1.25 -8.68
CA ARG A 64 14.32 0.85 -9.02
C ARG A 64 15.02 1.82 -9.97
N LEU A 65 14.27 2.43 -10.88
CA LEU A 65 14.78 3.48 -11.79
C LEU A 65 14.92 4.81 -11.05
N TRP A 66 13.86 5.23 -10.37
CA TRP A 66 13.78 6.51 -9.66
C TRP A 66 14.89 6.68 -8.61
N ARG A 67 15.13 5.65 -7.79
CA ARG A 67 16.16 5.68 -6.73
C ARG A 67 17.58 5.84 -7.26
N ARG A 68 17.84 5.60 -8.54
CA ARG A 68 19.15 5.79 -9.19
C ARG A 68 19.33 7.21 -9.69
N SER A 69 18.28 7.98 -9.80
CA SER A 69 18.33 9.38 -10.27
C SER A 69 18.47 10.32 -9.07
N PRO A 70 19.59 11.02 -8.91
CA PRO A 70 19.79 11.94 -7.79
C PRO A 70 18.89 13.17 -7.87
N VAL A 71 18.33 13.46 -9.05
CA VAL A 71 17.51 14.66 -9.32
C VAL A 71 16.05 14.35 -9.61
N GLY A 72 15.65 13.07 -9.62
CA GLY A 72 14.27 12.67 -9.88
C GLY A 72 13.31 13.17 -8.80
N SER A 73 12.22 13.81 -9.20
CA SER A 73 11.15 14.24 -8.30
C SER A 73 10.26 13.06 -7.89
N GLY A 74 9.38 13.24 -6.91
CA GLY A 74 8.36 12.24 -6.60
C GLY A 74 7.32 12.12 -7.71
N GLU A 75 7.04 13.20 -8.44
CA GLU A 75 6.19 13.14 -9.64
C GLU A 75 6.78 12.26 -10.73
N ASP A 76 8.11 12.22 -10.87
CA ASP A 76 8.77 11.34 -11.82
C ASP A 76 8.56 9.87 -11.44
N LEU A 77 8.55 9.54 -10.15
CA LEU A 77 8.18 8.21 -9.68
C LEU A 77 6.77 7.85 -10.14
N ILE A 78 5.79 8.74 -9.94
CA ILE A 78 4.39 8.53 -10.33
C ILE A 78 4.27 8.29 -11.84
N ARG A 79 4.88 9.16 -12.66
CA ARG A 79 4.88 9.02 -14.13
C ARG A 79 5.51 7.69 -14.58
N LEU A 80 6.60 7.29 -13.94
CA LEU A 80 7.23 5.99 -14.21
C LEU A 80 6.31 4.82 -13.85
N VAL A 81 5.57 4.91 -12.73
CA VAL A 81 4.58 3.90 -12.33
C VAL A 81 3.49 3.77 -13.40
N GLU A 82 2.90 4.87 -13.85
CA GLU A 82 1.85 4.86 -14.86
C GLU A 82 2.30 4.23 -16.19
N VAL A 83 3.48 4.62 -16.66
CA VAL A 83 4.05 4.05 -17.90
C VAL A 83 4.35 2.56 -17.73
N ALA A 84 5.02 2.19 -16.64
CA ALA A 84 5.38 0.80 -16.38
C ALA A 84 4.14 -0.08 -16.19
N TRP A 85 3.07 0.44 -15.55
CA TRP A 85 1.81 -0.26 -15.40
C TRP A 85 1.15 -0.57 -16.74
N ARG A 86 1.02 0.43 -17.62
CA ARG A 86 0.47 0.23 -18.98
C ARG A 86 1.25 -0.80 -19.79
N LEU A 87 2.58 -0.76 -19.71
CA LEU A 87 3.44 -1.75 -20.39
C LEU A 87 3.22 -3.17 -19.84
N ARG A 88 2.91 -3.31 -18.55
CA ARG A 88 2.67 -4.61 -17.91
C ARG A 88 1.31 -5.22 -18.20
N LEU A 89 0.35 -4.45 -18.67
CA LEU A 89 -0.97 -4.96 -19.04
C LEU A 89 -0.95 -5.86 -20.27
N GLN A 90 0.14 -5.80 -21.11
CA GLN A 90 0.36 -6.70 -22.25
C GLN A 90 -0.83 -6.80 -23.20
N GLY A 91 -1.50 -5.69 -23.47
CA GLY A 91 -2.65 -5.62 -24.36
C GLY A 91 -4.02 -5.68 -23.68
N THR A 92 -4.10 -5.94 -22.38
CA THR A 92 -5.34 -5.74 -21.61
C THR A 92 -5.72 -4.26 -21.64
N PRO A 93 -6.96 -3.90 -21.99
CA PRO A 93 -7.41 -2.51 -21.94
C PRO A 93 -7.25 -1.91 -20.54
N PRO A 94 -6.64 -0.71 -20.40
CA PRO A 94 -6.42 -0.11 -19.09
C PRO A 94 -7.68 0.05 -18.24
N ASP A 95 -8.79 0.41 -18.86
CA ASP A 95 -10.08 0.57 -18.19
C ASP A 95 -10.67 -0.76 -17.67
N ALA A 96 -10.36 -1.89 -18.31
CA ALA A 96 -10.75 -3.21 -17.83
C ALA A 96 -9.93 -3.67 -16.62
N ALA A 97 -8.72 -3.11 -16.42
CA ALA A 97 -7.78 -3.46 -15.38
C ALA A 97 -7.61 -2.34 -14.31
N ALA A 98 -8.62 -1.49 -14.15
CA ALA A 98 -8.50 -0.33 -13.26
C ALA A 98 -8.24 -0.74 -11.80
N THR A 99 -7.37 0.04 -11.12
CA THR A 99 -6.92 -0.25 -9.75
C THR A 99 -6.46 1.02 -9.04
N THR A 100 -6.68 1.10 -7.72
CA THR A 100 -6.06 2.10 -6.86
C THR A 100 -4.54 1.86 -6.79
N CYS A 101 -3.78 2.83 -6.28
CA CYS A 101 -2.35 2.66 -6.10
C CYS A 101 -1.84 3.52 -4.93
N LEU A 102 -1.42 2.86 -3.86
CA LEU A 102 -0.87 3.45 -2.65
C LEU A 102 0.60 3.10 -2.53
N ILE A 103 1.48 4.10 -2.44
CA ILE A 103 2.93 3.92 -2.49
C ILE A 103 3.61 4.66 -1.34
N TYR A 104 4.50 3.98 -0.66
CA TYR A 104 5.63 4.57 0.04
C TYR A 104 6.92 4.14 -0.66
N ALA A 105 7.83 5.07 -0.93
CA ALA A 105 9.11 4.78 -1.55
C ALA A 105 10.22 5.65 -0.94
N GLU A 106 11.34 5.05 -0.56
CA GLU A 106 12.58 5.75 -0.18
C GLU A 106 13.74 5.35 -1.08
N ASP A 107 14.64 6.29 -1.35
CA ASP A 107 15.70 6.12 -2.34
C ASP A 107 17.07 5.71 -1.76
N GLY A 108 17.22 5.79 -0.44
CA GLY A 108 18.49 5.53 0.25
C GLY A 108 19.46 6.73 0.27
N HIS A 109 19.04 7.88 -0.23
CA HIS A 109 19.79 9.14 -0.25
C HIS A 109 19.12 10.25 0.58
N GLY A 110 18.14 9.91 1.40
CA GLY A 110 17.44 10.83 2.29
C GLY A 110 16.09 11.32 1.75
N ARG A 111 15.64 10.84 0.59
CA ARG A 111 14.32 11.17 0.04
C ARG A 111 13.34 10.03 0.29
N ALA A 112 12.14 10.38 0.70
CA ALA A 112 11.00 9.47 0.71
C ALA A 112 9.75 10.16 0.16
N VAL A 113 8.86 9.37 -0.42
CA VAL A 113 7.64 9.80 -1.09
C VAL A 113 6.48 8.97 -0.57
N LEU A 114 5.38 9.64 -0.26
CA LEU A 114 4.05 9.06 -0.14
C LEU A 114 3.25 9.49 -1.37
N ALA A 115 2.63 8.54 -2.05
CA ALA A 115 1.78 8.82 -3.19
C ALA A 115 0.55 7.89 -3.16
N GLN A 116 -0.63 8.46 -3.40
CA GLN A 116 -1.89 7.73 -3.35
C GLN A 116 -2.81 8.18 -4.48
N LEU A 117 -3.28 7.23 -5.27
CA LEU A 117 -4.35 7.37 -6.23
C LEU A 117 -5.48 6.44 -5.82
N GLY A 118 -6.64 7.02 -5.51
CA GLY A 118 -7.79 6.30 -4.99
C GLY A 118 -7.88 6.31 -3.47
N ASP A 119 -8.76 5.48 -2.94
CA ASP A 119 -9.07 5.29 -1.52
C ASP A 119 -8.11 4.30 -0.85
N GLY A 120 -8.36 4.01 0.40
CA GLY A 120 -7.48 3.23 1.25
C GLY A 120 -6.68 4.12 2.21
N LEU A 121 -5.66 3.54 2.84
CA LEU A 121 -4.93 4.16 3.95
C LEU A 121 -3.43 4.09 3.74
N ILE A 122 -2.76 5.23 3.89
CA ILE A 122 -1.34 5.32 4.20
C ILE A 122 -1.20 6.06 5.53
N ALA A 123 -0.63 5.42 6.55
CA ALA A 123 -0.37 6.03 7.85
C ALA A 123 1.07 5.78 8.29
N ARG A 124 1.70 6.78 8.91
CA ARG A 124 3.01 6.66 9.54
C ARG A 124 2.87 6.82 11.04
N ARG A 125 3.42 5.85 11.77
CA ARG A 125 3.61 5.94 13.22
C ARG A 125 5.06 6.30 13.51
N GLY A 126 5.27 7.39 14.22
CA GLY A 126 6.60 7.80 14.70
C GLY A 126 7.05 6.96 15.89
N SER A 127 8.35 6.99 16.18
CA SER A 127 8.95 6.35 17.36
C SER A 127 8.44 6.92 18.69
N ASP A 128 7.92 8.14 18.66
CA ASP A 128 7.25 8.83 19.81
C ASP A 128 5.79 8.39 20.00
N GLY A 129 5.28 7.49 19.15
CA GLY A 129 3.90 7.02 19.17
C GLY A 129 2.93 7.91 18.40
N SER A 130 3.35 9.05 17.88
CA SER A 130 2.50 9.90 17.02
C SER A 130 2.06 9.15 15.76
N VAL A 131 0.84 9.41 15.28
CA VAL A 131 0.32 8.83 14.04
C VAL A 131 -0.09 9.95 13.10
N ALA A 132 0.46 9.93 11.89
CA ALA A 132 0.10 10.83 10.81
C ALA A 132 -0.50 10.02 9.65
N VAL A 133 -1.70 10.40 9.21
CA VAL A 133 -2.37 9.81 8.05
C VAL A 133 -2.09 10.69 6.83
N HIS A 134 -1.67 10.06 5.74
CA HIS A 134 -1.55 10.73 4.45
C HIS A 134 -2.96 10.92 3.86
N PRO A 135 -3.39 12.15 3.55
CA PRO A 135 -4.74 12.38 3.09
C PRO A 135 -4.93 11.81 1.68
N ALA A 136 -5.96 10.97 1.52
CA ALA A 136 -6.46 10.60 0.19
C ALA A 136 -7.10 11.82 -0.49
N ARG A 137 -6.98 11.92 -1.81
CA ARG A 137 -7.75 12.89 -2.58
C ARG A 137 -9.09 12.28 -2.96
N THR A 138 -10.16 12.92 -2.53
CA THR A 138 -11.52 12.61 -2.94
C THR A 138 -12.11 13.82 -3.66
N ASP A 139 -12.76 13.62 -4.78
CA ASP A 139 -13.44 14.69 -5.51
C ASP A 139 -14.83 15.03 -4.94
N GLY A 140 -15.20 14.44 -3.81
CA GLY A 140 -16.46 14.70 -3.10
C GLY A 140 -17.69 14.06 -3.72
N PHE A 141 -17.58 13.38 -4.87
CA PHE A 141 -18.70 12.72 -5.56
C PHE A 141 -18.68 11.18 -5.43
N GLY A 142 -17.81 10.63 -4.58
CA GLY A 142 -17.71 9.17 -4.38
C GLY A 142 -17.13 8.41 -5.58
N LEU A 143 -16.45 9.09 -6.48
CA LEU A 143 -15.69 8.46 -7.55
C LEU A 143 -14.27 8.17 -7.05
N THR A 144 -13.88 6.91 -7.11
CA THR A 144 -12.52 6.50 -6.79
C THR A 144 -11.61 6.76 -7.99
N HIS A 145 -10.60 7.61 -7.82
CA HIS A 145 -9.53 7.75 -8.82
C HIS A 145 -8.70 6.48 -8.88
N ALA A 146 -8.37 6.01 -10.08
CA ALA A 146 -7.65 4.77 -10.28
C ALA A 146 -6.78 4.80 -11.53
N LEU A 147 -5.69 4.04 -11.54
CA LEU A 147 -5.00 3.68 -12.77
C LEU A 147 -6.00 2.98 -13.69
N GLY A 148 -6.05 3.38 -14.96
CA GLY A 148 -7.00 2.85 -15.94
C GLY A 148 -8.35 3.57 -16.00
N ALA A 149 -8.75 4.32 -14.98
CA ALA A 149 -9.83 5.29 -15.05
C ALA A 149 -9.29 6.65 -15.52
N PRO A 150 -10.16 7.57 -16.01
CA PRO A 150 -9.74 8.93 -16.31
C PRO A 150 -9.19 9.61 -15.06
N HIS A 151 -7.94 10.05 -15.12
CA HIS A 151 -7.27 10.79 -14.07
C HIS A 151 -6.09 11.58 -14.62
N THR A 152 -5.59 12.50 -13.84
CA THR A 152 -4.42 13.33 -14.11
C THR A 152 -3.43 13.22 -12.96
N LEU A 153 -2.23 13.76 -13.11
CA LEU A 153 -1.25 13.82 -12.03
C LEU A 153 -1.78 14.60 -10.80
N ALA A 154 -2.69 15.55 -11.01
CA ALA A 154 -3.29 16.33 -9.94
C ALA A 154 -4.26 15.51 -9.05
N ASP A 155 -4.72 14.36 -9.52
CA ASP A 155 -5.60 13.47 -8.78
C ASP A 155 -4.84 12.54 -7.83
N TRP A 156 -3.52 12.45 -7.98
CA TRP A 156 -2.67 11.81 -7.00
C TRP A 156 -2.52 12.71 -5.77
N SER A 157 -2.76 12.16 -4.59
CA SER A 157 -2.28 12.74 -3.35
C SER A 157 -0.80 12.43 -3.22
N PHE A 158 0.02 13.45 -3.04
CA PHE A 158 1.47 13.31 -3.05
C PHE A 158 2.10 14.14 -1.92
N ALA A 159 3.06 13.55 -1.22
CA ALA A 159 3.86 14.25 -0.21
C ALA A 159 5.31 13.76 -0.19
N LEU A 160 6.23 14.69 -0.03
CA LEU A 160 7.59 14.36 0.39
C LEU A 160 7.57 13.98 1.87
N SER A 161 8.30 12.95 2.21
CA SER A 161 8.42 12.42 3.57
C SER A 161 9.90 12.23 3.91
N ALA A 162 10.23 12.15 5.17
CA ALA A 162 11.52 11.64 5.60
C ALA A 162 11.54 10.10 5.47
N PRO A 163 12.69 9.48 5.18
CA PRO A 163 12.87 8.04 5.29
C PRO A 163 12.48 7.52 6.68
N LEU A 164 12.11 6.24 6.77
CA LEU A 164 11.79 5.64 8.07
C LEU A 164 13.02 5.70 9.01
N ALA A 165 12.83 6.32 10.17
CA ALA A 165 13.81 6.32 11.25
C ALA A 165 13.66 5.03 12.11
N PRO A 166 14.68 4.66 12.91
CA PRO A 166 14.52 3.58 13.88
C PRO A 166 13.34 3.84 14.84
N GLY A 167 12.45 2.88 14.96
CA GLY A 167 11.21 2.99 15.75
C GLY A 167 9.98 3.44 14.94
N ASP A 168 10.16 3.95 13.72
CA ASP A 168 9.04 4.31 12.88
C ASP A 168 8.41 3.08 12.23
N ALA A 169 7.11 3.17 11.99
CA ALA A 169 6.33 2.22 11.21
C ALA A 169 5.45 2.90 10.17
N LEU A 170 5.15 2.18 9.12
CA LEU A 170 4.26 2.57 8.04
C LEU A 170 3.17 1.51 7.89
N VAL A 171 1.94 1.95 7.76
CA VAL A 171 0.76 1.11 7.52
C VAL A 171 0.17 1.49 6.18
N LEU A 172 0.04 0.53 5.27
CA LEU A 172 -0.73 0.66 4.04
C LEU A 172 -1.86 -0.36 4.05
N ALA A 173 -3.06 0.07 3.67
CA ALA A 173 -4.22 -0.80 3.62
C ALA A 173 -5.17 -0.42 2.48
N THR A 174 -5.84 -1.41 1.89
CA THR A 174 -7.01 -1.19 1.02
C THR A 174 -8.22 -0.76 1.83
N ASP A 175 -9.25 -0.24 1.18
CA ASP A 175 -10.48 0.22 1.79
C ASP A 175 -11.18 -0.88 2.61
N GLY A 176 -11.16 -2.13 2.13
CA GLY A 176 -11.69 -3.28 2.87
C GLY A 176 -11.04 -3.53 4.25
N VAL A 177 -9.94 -2.85 4.57
CA VAL A 177 -9.36 -2.78 5.91
C VAL A 177 -9.56 -1.38 6.50
N SER A 178 -9.26 -0.33 5.75
CA SER A 178 -9.18 1.04 6.29
C SER A 178 -10.53 1.59 6.71
N GLU A 179 -11.62 1.21 6.06
CA GLU A 179 -12.98 1.63 6.44
C GLU A 179 -13.45 1.05 7.77
N ASP A 180 -12.89 -0.09 8.16
CA ASP A 180 -13.21 -0.78 9.41
C ASP A 180 -12.32 -0.34 10.59
N LEU A 181 -11.30 0.49 10.34
CA LEU A 181 -10.36 0.92 11.36
C LEU A 181 -10.82 2.21 12.04
N GLU A 182 -10.82 2.19 13.37
CA GLU A 182 -10.96 3.41 14.15
C GLU A 182 -9.68 4.26 14.01
N PRO A 183 -9.76 5.52 13.53
CA PRO A 183 -8.58 6.36 13.29
C PRO A 183 -7.66 6.49 14.51
N GLY A 184 -8.22 6.56 15.72
CA GLY A 184 -7.47 6.64 16.97
C GLY A 184 -6.74 5.34 17.36
N ARG A 185 -7.01 4.21 16.70
CA ARG A 185 -6.43 2.90 17.00
C ARG A 185 -5.36 2.43 16.00
N LEU A 186 -5.00 3.26 15.03
CA LEU A 186 -3.97 2.92 14.03
C LEU A 186 -2.60 2.64 14.67
N GLY A 187 -2.25 3.38 15.72
CA GLY A 187 -1.03 3.15 16.50
C GLY A 187 -1.04 1.77 17.17
N ASP A 188 -2.16 1.37 17.76
CA ASP A 188 -2.32 0.08 18.42
C ASP A 188 -2.21 -1.07 17.43
N LEU A 189 -2.82 -0.93 16.24
CA LEU A 189 -2.70 -1.91 15.16
C LEU A 189 -1.24 -2.13 14.76
N ALA A 190 -0.49 -1.05 14.56
CA ALA A 190 0.92 -1.14 14.22
C ALA A 190 1.74 -1.81 15.33
N CYS A 191 1.51 -1.45 16.59
CA CYS A 191 2.17 -2.07 17.74
C CYS A 191 1.85 -3.56 17.83
N TRP A 192 0.58 -3.95 17.71
CA TRP A 192 0.18 -5.36 17.73
C TRP A 192 0.89 -6.18 16.65
N ILE A 193 0.99 -5.64 15.42
CA ILE A 193 1.69 -6.35 14.33
C ILE A 193 3.19 -6.44 14.59
N ILE A 194 3.83 -5.38 15.08
CA ILE A 194 5.27 -5.30 15.27
C ILE A 194 5.72 -6.13 16.47
N ASP A 195 5.04 -5.96 17.60
CA ASP A 195 5.51 -6.48 18.89
C ASP A 195 5.02 -7.91 19.15
N ASP A 196 3.82 -8.25 18.67
CA ASP A 196 3.20 -9.54 18.91
C ASP A 196 3.22 -10.45 17.69
N LEU A 197 2.62 -10.03 16.58
CA LEU A 197 2.45 -10.87 15.40
C LEU A 197 3.77 -11.17 14.68
N ALA A 198 4.62 -10.16 14.47
CA ALA A 198 5.86 -10.30 13.71
C ALA A 198 6.94 -11.13 14.41
N SER A 199 6.82 -11.33 15.72
CA SER A 199 7.69 -12.21 16.51
C SER A 199 7.40 -13.70 16.27
N ARG A 200 6.23 -14.03 15.72
CA ARG A 200 5.74 -15.40 15.54
C ARG A 200 6.17 -16.02 14.21
N PRO A 201 6.50 -17.30 14.16
CA PRO A 201 6.73 -17.97 12.87
C PRO A 201 5.49 -17.88 11.98
N GLY A 202 5.69 -17.47 10.73
CA GLY A 202 4.59 -17.38 9.77
C GLY A 202 3.67 -16.16 9.98
N ALA A 203 4.17 -15.06 10.49
CA ALA A 203 3.42 -13.82 10.75
C ALA A 203 2.45 -13.41 9.62
N GLY A 204 2.88 -13.48 8.35
CA GLY A 204 2.01 -13.19 7.21
C GLY A 204 0.81 -14.15 7.09
N ARG A 205 0.97 -15.44 7.42
CA ARG A 205 -0.14 -16.39 7.44
C ARG A 205 -1.10 -16.13 8.59
N GLN A 206 -0.58 -15.74 9.75
CA GLN A 206 -1.40 -15.35 10.88
C GLN A 206 -2.17 -14.07 10.58
N LEU A 207 -1.51 -13.06 9.98
CA LEU A 207 -2.22 -11.87 9.51
C LEU A 207 -3.33 -12.22 8.51
N ALA A 208 -3.07 -13.14 7.57
CA ALA A 208 -4.11 -13.63 6.66
C ALA A 208 -5.28 -14.31 7.39
N HIS A 209 -5.01 -15.02 8.48
CA HIS A 209 -6.05 -15.63 9.31
C HIS A 209 -6.91 -14.55 9.98
N GLU A 210 -6.28 -13.55 10.60
CA GLU A 210 -6.99 -12.43 11.25
C GLU A 210 -7.85 -11.65 10.26
N LEU A 211 -7.30 -11.33 9.07
CA LEU A 211 -8.05 -10.62 8.03
C LEU A 211 -9.25 -11.41 7.49
N ARG A 212 -9.16 -12.76 7.41
CA ARG A 212 -10.30 -13.60 7.02
C ARG A 212 -11.38 -13.69 8.10
N ASN A 213 -10.99 -13.62 9.36
CA ASN A 213 -11.88 -13.66 10.50
C ASN A 213 -12.15 -12.28 11.09
N TRP A 214 -12.03 -11.24 10.25
CA TRP A 214 -12.19 -9.84 10.66
C TRP A 214 -13.54 -9.65 11.39
N PRO A 215 -13.54 -9.16 12.63
CA PRO A 215 -14.73 -9.20 13.48
C PRO A 215 -15.76 -8.11 13.18
N VAL A 216 -15.62 -7.39 12.07
CA VAL A 216 -16.53 -6.30 11.71
C VAL A 216 -17.73 -6.86 10.95
N PRO A 217 -18.97 -6.66 11.46
CA PRO A 217 -20.19 -7.01 10.75
C PRO A 217 -20.31 -6.25 9.43
N ARG A 218 -20.79 -6.90 8.37
CA ARG A 218 -20.96 -6.36 7.01
C ARG A 218 -19.67 -6.19 6.20
N HIS A 219 -18.55 -6.57 6.74
CA HIS A 219 -17.33 -6.64 5.99
C HIS A 219 -17.47 -7.65 4.84
N GLN A 220 -17.31 -7.20 3.60
CA GLN A 220 -17.57 -7.98 2.39
C GLN A 220 -16.41 -7.99 1.40
N ASP A 221 -15.54 -6.98 1.45
CA ASP A 221 -14.52 -6.73 0.44
C ASP A 221 -13.21 -7.50 0.66
N ASP A 222 -12.39 -7.53 -0.38
CA ASP A 222 -11.00 -8.00 -0.29
C ASP A 222 -10.23 -7.15 0.73
N LYS A 223 -9.20 -7.74 1.34
CA LYS A 223 -8.41 -7.05 2.36
C LYS A 223 -6.93 -7.20 2.10
N THR A 224 -6.27 -6.07 2.00
CA THR A 224 -4.81 -6.03 2.01
C THR A 224 -4.31 -5.11 3.12
N LEU A 225 -3.45 -5.64 3.97
CA LEU A 225 -2.76 -4.90 5.01
C LEU A 225 -1.26 -5.16 4.92
N LEU A 226 -0.49 -4.10 4.91
CA LEU A 226 0.97 -4.12 4.91
C LEU A 226 1.49 -3.20 6.00
N VAL A 227 2.32 -3.73 6.90
CA VAL A 227 3.05 -2.95 7.89
C VAL A 227 4.54 -3.12 7.65
N MET A 228 5.22 -1.99 7.46
CA MET A 228 6.66 -1.89 7.28
C MET A 228 7.25 -1.05 8.40
N TRP A 229 8.34 -1.50 9.03
CA TRP A 229 8.96 -0.74 10.13
C TRP A 229 10.47 -0.89 10.15
N LYS A 230 11.11 0.08 10.79
CA LYS A 230 12.55 0.04 11.06
C LYS A 230 12.76 -0.20 12.56
N PRO A 231 13.23 -1.39 12.97
CA PRO A 231 13.45 -1.69 14.37
C PRO A 231 14.40 -0.70 15.03
N CYS A 232 14.16 -0.41 16.32
CA CYS A 232 15.15 0.30 17.13
C CYS A 232 16.43 -0.53 17.24
N ASN A 233 17.57 0.12 17.20
CA ASN A 233 18.85 -0.57 17.51
C ASN A 233 18.84 -0.96 19.00
N PRO A 234 19.10 -2.23 19.34
CA PRO A 234 19.16 -2.65 20.75
C PRO A 234 20.30 -2.01 21.56
N SER A 235 21.19 -1.23 20.92
CA SER A 235 22.38 -0.64 21.52
C SER A 235 22.21 0.79 22.05
N SER A 236 20.98 1.33 22.15
CA SER A 236 20.70 2.70 22.60
C SER A 236 19.90 2.76 23.91
N LYS A 237 20.10 1.77 24.79
CA LYS A 237 19.67 1.86 26.20
C LYS A 237 20.84 1.93 27.13
#